data_33767effb771c4b89bb3ffa0b86bbecd
#
_entry.id   33767effb771c4b89bb3ffa0b86bbecd
#
_cell.length_a   1.000
_cell.length_b   1.000
_cell.length_c   1.000
_cell.angle_alpha   90.00
_cell.angle_beta   90.00
_cell.angle_gamma   90.00
#
_symmetry.space_group_name_H-M   'P 1'
#
loop_
_entity.id
_entity.type
_entity.pdbx_description
1 polymer ?
#
loop_
_entity_poly.entity_id
_entity_poly.type
_entity_poly.pdbx_seq_one_letter_code
_entity_poly.pdbx_strand_id
1 'polypeptide(L)'
;MNQAEHPSVIKFRKAATDLGVKGEVIKTQETARTADEAAATLGVQVGQIVKSLVFEADGETVLVLTSGENKVDTNKVALAFNVSKVGKADADKTREVTGYAIGGVPPLGHTTKMKILIDETFKKFDEIWAAAGHPHFVFPTTYEELIRLSGAIPTDVALKG
;
A
#
# COMPACT_ATOMS: atom_id res chain seq x y z
N MET A 1 27.89 -3.22 -14.29
CA MET A 1 27.36 -4.43 -13.67
C MET A 1 26.10 -4.10 -12.89
N ASN A 2 25.03 -4.77 -13.21
CA ASN A 2 23.76 -4.50 -12.55
C ASN A 2 23.76 -5.08 -11.15
N GLN A 3 23.43 -4.25 -10.18
CA GLN A 3 23.18 -4.76 -8.85
C GLN A 3 21.90 -5.57 -8.89
N ALA A 4 21.90 -6.72 -8.25
CA ALA A 4 20.71 -7.52 -8.12
C ALA A 4 19.68 -6.75 -7.31
N GLU A 5 18.47 -6.68 -7.80
CA GLU A 5 17.35 -6.11 -7.05
C GLU A 5 17.05 -7.00 -5.85
N HIS A 6 16.47 -6.40 -4.82
CA HIS A 6 15.98 -7.14 -3.67
C HIS A 6 14.97 -8.21 -4.15
N PRO A 7 15.04 -9.45 -3.63
CA PRO A 7 14.13 -10.52 -4.07
C PRO A 7 12.65 -10.15 -4.01
N SER A 8 12.25 -9.34 -3.05
CA SER A 8 10.85 -8.90 -2.93
C SER A 8 10.44 -7.98 -4.06
N VAL A 9 11.37 -7.19 -4.62
CA VAL A 9 11.11 -6.32 -5.76
C VAL A 9 10.94 -7.16 -7.04
N ILE A 10 11.79 -8.16 -7.21
CA ILE A 10 11.69 -9.10 -8.34
C ILE A 10 10.33 -9.80 -8.31
N LYS A 11 9.93 -10.27 -7.13
CA LYS A 11 8.64 -10.91 -6.92
C LYS A 11 7.49 -9.95 -7.28
N PHE A 12 7.58 -8.71 -6.84
CA PHE A 12 6.55 -7.71 -7.14
C PHE A 12 6.49 -7.40 -8.64
N ARG A 13 7.64 -7.23 -9.30
CA ARG A 13 7.67 -6.95 -10.74
C ARG A 13 6.91 -8.02 -11.52
N LYS A 14 7.10 -9.29 -11.15
CA LYS A 14 6.41 -10.39 -11.79
C LYS A 14 4.89 -10.30 -11.54
N ALA A 15 4.49 -10.09 -10.30
CA ALA A 15 3.08 -9.95 -9.94
C ALA A 15 2.43 -8.78 -10.67
N ALA A 16 3.12 -7.65 -10.73
CA ALA A 16 2.64 -6.44 -11.40
C ALA A 16 2.44 -6.69 -12.90
N THR A 17 3.39 -7.36 -13.54
CA THR A 17 3.28 -7.71 -14.96
C THR A 17 2.08 -8.63 -15.20
N ASP A 18 1.92 -9.64 -14.36
CA ASP A 18 0.82 -10.60 -14.48
C ASP A 18 -0.54 -9.93 -14.27
N LEU A 19 -0.61 -8.91 -13.41
CA LEU A 19 -1.85 -8.18 -13.14
C LEU A 19 -2.13 -7.06 -14.16
N GLY A 20 -1.13 -6.67 -14.94
CA GLY A 20 -1.29 -5.61 -15.93
C GLY A 20 -1.06 -4.21 -15.39
N VAL A 21 -0.25 -4.06 -14.35
CA VAL A 21 0.15 -2.74 -13.82
C VAL A 21 0.94 -1.99 -14.89
N LYS A 22 0.57 -0.75 -15.16
CA LYS A 22 1.18 0.04 -16.24
C LYS A 22 2.44 0.78 -15.83
N GLY A 23 2.52 1.25 -14.58
CA GLY A 23 3.65 2.03 -14.10
C GLY A 23 4.89 1.20 -13.90
N GLU A 24 6.05 1.79 -14.14
CA GLU A 24 7.32 1.10 -13.93
C GLU A 24 7.84 1.31 -12.51
N VAL A 25 8.43 0.26 -11.96
CA VAL A 25 9.07 0.33 -10.64
C VAL A 25 10.37 1.12 -10.76
N ILE A 26 10.55 2.10 -9.87
CA ILE A 26 11.78 2.87 -9.79
C ILE A 26 12.37 2.77 -8.38
N LYS A 27 13.67 2.96 -8.29
CA LYS A 27 14.36 2.99 -7.02
C LYS A 27 14.42 4.42 -6.52
N THR A 28 14.04 4.65 -5.26
CA THR A 28 14.18 5.96 -4.62
C THR A 28 15.51 6.06 -3.88
N GLN A 29 15.83 7.24 -3.38
CA GLN A 29 17.00 7.42 -2.55
C GLN A 29 16.81 6.72 -1.21
N GLU A 30 17.91 6.31 -0.60
CA GLU A 30 17.89 5.53 0.64
C GLU A 30 17.25 6.23 1.83
N THR A 31 17.12 7.56 1.78
CA THR A 31 16.51 8.33 2.87
C THR A 31 15.00 8.34 2.85
N ALA A 32 14.37 7.79 1.82
CA ALA A 32 12.90 7.83 1.68
C ALA A 32 12.23 6.74 2.52
N ARG A 33 12.17 6.94 3.84
CA ARG A 33 11.59 5.99 4.79
C ARG A 33 10.18 6.33 5.24
N THR A 34 9.79 7.59 5.12
CA THR A 34 8.45 8.05 5.49
C THR A 34 7.71 8.51 4.25
N ALA A 35 6.39 8.70 4.38
CA ALA A 35 5.59 9.23 3.28
C ALA A 35 6.07 10.64 2.88
N ASP A 36 6.42 11.47 3.87
CA ASP A 36 6.94 12.82 3.60
C ASP A 36 8.25 12.77 2.82
N GLU A 37 9.17 11.91 3.22
CA GLU A 37 10.45 11.75 2.52
C GLU A 37 10.27 11.21 1.11
N ALA A 38 9.39 10.23 0.95
CA ALA A 38 9.09 9.68 -0.38
C ALA A 38 8.49 10.75 -1.29
N ALA A 39 7.57 11.54 -0.79
CA ALA A 39 6.95 12.62 -1.56
C ALA A 39 7.99 13.66 -1.99
N ALA A 40 8.88 14.05 -1.06
CA ALA A 40 9.95 14.99 -1.37
C ALA A 40 10.89 14.45 -2.45
N THR A 41 11.28 13.18 -2.35
CA THR A 41 12.16 12.52 -3.31
C THR A 41 11.53 12.46 -4.69
N LEU A 42 10.23 12.17 -4.77
CA LEU A 42 9.51 12.03 -6.03
C LEU A 42 9.02 13.37 -6.59
N GLY A 43 9.07 14.43 -5.80
CA GLY A 43 8.57 15.75 -6.23
C GLY A 43 7.06 15.80 -6.30
N VAL A 44 6.37 15.07 -5.43
CA VAL A 44 4.90 15.01 -5.40
C VAL A 44 4.38 15.43 -4.02
N GLN A 45 3.07 15.56 -3.90
CA GLN A 45 2.44 15.86 -2.62
C GLN A 45 2.42 14.60 -1.74
N VAL A 46 2.52 14.79 -0.41
CA VAL A 46 2.49 13.65 0.52
C VAL A 46 1.20 12.84 0.39
N GLY A 47 0.09 13.48 0.05
CA GLY A 47 -1.18 12.80 -0.18
C GLY A 47 -1.18 11.81 -1.34
N GLN A 48 -0.22 11.94 -2.25
CA GLN A 48 -0.06 11.02 -3.39
C GLN A 48 0.69 9.74 -3.03
N ILE A 49 1.19 9.63 -1.81
CA ILE A 49 1.91 8.44 -1.35
C ILE A 49 0.91 7.46 -0.76
N VAL A 50 0.92 6.22 -1.24
CA VAL A 50 0.06 5.15 -0.76
C VAL A 50 0.78 4.42 0.38
N LYS A 51 0.21 4.45 1.57
CA LYS A 51 0.68 3.63 2.69
C LYS A 51 -0.14 2.35 2.71
N SER A 52 0.51 1.20 2.55
CA SER A 52 -0.14 -0.11 2.59
C SER A 52 -0.03 -0.65 4.01
N LEU A 53 -1.11 -0.53 4.78
CA LEU A 53 -1.13 -0.87 6.20
C LEU A 53 -1.95 -2.14 6.41
N VAL A 54 -1.36 -3.11 7.11
CA VAL A 54 -1.99 -4.41 7.36
C VAL A 54 -2.58 -4.41 8.77
N PHE A 55 -3.84 -4.79 8.87
CA PHE A 55 -4.57 -4.85 10.14
C PHE A 55 -5.17 -6.23 10.34
N GLU A 56 -5.50 -6.54 11.58
CA GLU A 56 -6.31 -7.69 11.92
C GLU A 56 -7.69 -7.21 12.35
N ALA A 57 -8.72 -7.71 11.69
CA ALA A 57 -10.11 -7.35 11.90
C ALA A 57 -10.84 -8.61 12.36
N ASP A 58 -11.03 -8.76 13.68
CA ASP A 58 -11.64 -9.95 14.30
C ASP A 58 -11.01 -11.26 13.78
N GLY A 59 -9.66 -11.31 13.77
CA GLY A 59 -8.93 -12.52 13.37
C GLY A 59 -8.67 -12.65 11.87
N GLU A 60 -9.20 -11.76 11.06
CA GLU A 60 -8.96 -11.75 9.61
C GLU A 60 -7.95 -10.66 9.27
N THR A 61 -6.94 -11.00 8.47
CA THR A 61 -5.94 -10.02 8.04
C THR A 61 -6.48 -9.24 6.85
N VAL A 62 -6.44 -7.91 6.94
CA VAL A 62 -6.97 -7.01 5.92
C VAL A 62 -5.94 -5.93 5.59
N LEU A 63 -6.11 -5.30 4.43
CA LEU A 63 -5.20 -4.26 3.96
C LEU A 63 -5.96 -2.93 3.83
N VAL A 64 -5.35 -1.86 4.30
CA VAL A 64 -5.88 -0.51 4.13
C VAL A 64 -4.84 0.33 3.38
N LEU A 65 -5.24 0.84 2.22
CA LEU A 65 -4.40 1.71 1.40
C LEU A 65 -4.75 3.16 1.76
N THR A 66 -3.87 3.79 2.51
CA THR A 66 -4.11 5.10 3.11
C THR A 66 -3.23 6.17 2.46
N SER A 67 -3.80 7.34 2.19
CA SER A 67 -3.03 8.48 1.70
C SER A 67 -2.01 8.93 2.74
N GLY A 68 -0.81 9.30 2.27
CA GLY A 68 0.27 9.77 3.13
C GLY A 68 -0.07 11.00 3.95
N GLU A 69 -1.10 11.77 3.55
CA GLU A 69 -1.54 12.93 4.32
C GLU A 69 -2.48 12.57 5.48
N ASN A 70 -2.93 11.32 5.56
CA ASN A 70 -3.91 10.87 6.54
C ASN A 70 -3.34 9.84 7.50
N LYS A 71 -3.99 9.71 8.66
CA LYS A 71 -3.82 8.57 9.56
C LYS A 71 -5.08 7.74 9.50
N VAL A 72 -4.96 6.43 9.68
CA VAL A 72 -6.12 5.53 9.65
C VAL A 72 -6.93 5.67 10.94
N ASP A 73 -8.24 5.81 10.78
CA ASP A 73 -9.19 5.71 11.88
C ASP A 73 -9.65 4.25 11.95
N THR A 74 -9.17 3.51 12.95
CA THR A 74 -9.49 2.09 13.08
C THR A 74 -10.99 1.86 13.35
N ASN A 75 -11.69 2.82 13.89
CA ASN A 75 -13.14 2.72 14.07
C ASN A 75 -13.86 2.71 12.71
N LYS A 76 -13.39 3.52 11.78
CA LYS A 76 -13.95 3.53 10.42
C LYS A 76 -13.66 2.22 9.69
N VAL A 77 -12.48 1.65 9.90
CA VAL A 77 -12.12 0.34 9.34
C VAL A 77 -13.02 -0.75 9.90
N ALA A 78 -13.24 -0.73 11.22
CA ALA A 78 -14.12 -1.69 11.88
C ALA A 78 -15.55 -1.61 11.33
N LEU A 79 -16.07 -0.41 11.13
CA LEU A 79 -17.39 -0.21 10.53
C LEU A 79 -17.45 -0.76 9.10
N ALA A 80 -16.42 -0.49 8.31
CA ALA A 80 -16.38 -0.93 6.91
C ALA A 80 -16.40 -2.45 6.78
N PHE A 81 -15.73 -3.15 7.70
CA PHE A 81 -15.70 -4.62 7.71
C PHE A 81 -16.78 -5.25 8.59
N ASN A 82 -17.57 -4.43 9.26
CA ASN A 82 -18.62 -4.88 10.18
C ASN A 82 -18.07 -5.83 11.25
N VAL A 83 -16.98 -5.38 11.89
CA VAL A 83 -16.31 -6.11 12.98
C VAL A 83 -16.22 -5.23 14.21
N SER A 84 -15.98 -5.83 15.37
CA SER A 84 -15.92 -5.10 16.62
C SER A 84 -14.54 -4.56 16.95
N LYS A 85 -13.49 -5.20 16.45
CA LYS A 85 -12.11 -4.86 16.84
C LYS A 85 -11.16 -4.91 15.64
N VAL A 86 -10.36 -3.85 15.52
CA VAL A 86 -9.32 -3.74 14.50
C VAL A 86 -8.03 -3.29 15.19
N GLY A 87 -6.94 -4.00 14.94
CA GLY A 87 -5.62 -3.64 15.42
C GLY A 87 -4.56 -3.90 14.37
N LYS A 88 -3.38 -3.35 14.56
CA LYS A 88 -2.29 -3.56 13.59
C LYS A 88 -1.82 -5.01 13.63
N ALA A 89 -1.57 -5.57 12.44
CA ALA A 89 -0.91 -6.86 12.34
C ALA A 89 0.57 -6.68 12.67
N ASP A 90 1.18 -7.66 13.34
CA ASP A 90 2.60 -7.59 13.62
C ASP A 90 3.44 -7.90 12.37
N ALA A 91 4.76 -7.76 12.49
CA ALA A 91 5.69 -7.95 11.38
C ALA A 91 5.63 -9.38 10.80
N ASP A 92 5.55 -10.38 11.68
CA ASP A 92 5.51 -11.77 11.25
C ASP A 92 4.21 -12.08 10.50
N LYS A 93 3.08 -11.62 11.01
CA LYS A 93 1.78 -11.82 10.38
C LYS A 93 1.71 -11.09 9.03
N THR A 94 2.22 -9.88 8.97
CA THR A 94 2.29 -9.12 7.72
C THR A 94 3.07 -9.89 6.66
N ARG A 95 4.24 -10.38 7.01
CA ARG A 95 5.08 -11.14 6.07
C ARG A 95 4.41 -12.45 5.66
N GLU A 96 3.80 -13.15 6.60
CA GLU A 96 3.13 -14.41 6.32
C GLU A 96 1.98 -14.26 5.31
N VAL A 97 1.13 -13.26 5.52
CA VAL A 97 -0.07 -13.07 4.71
C VAL A 97 0.23 -12.36 3.39
N THR A 98 1.03 -11.30 3.44
CA THR A 98 1.29 -10.51 2.23
C THR A 98 2.44 -11.06 1.39
N GLY A 99 3.40 -11.70 2.03
CA GLY A 99 4.65 -12.13 1.39
C GLY A 99 5.71 -11.03 1.36
N TYR A 100 5.45 -9.91 2.02
CA TYR A 100 6.35 -8.74 2.04
C TYR A 100 6.52 -8.21 3.46
N ALA A 101 7.66 -7.55 3.70
CA ALA A 101 7.94 -6.95 5.00
C ALA A 101 7.21 -5.61 5.16
N ILE A 102 6.90 -5.24 6.41
CA ILE A 102 6.36 -3.93 6.74
C ILE A 102 7.22 -2.83 6.10
N GLY A 103 6.58 -1.84 5.52
CA GLY A 103 7.23 -0.74 4.81
C GLY A 103 7.41 -1.00 3.32
N GLY A 104 7.46 -2.28 2.91
CA GLY A 104 7.58 -2.65 1.50
C GLY A 104 6.34 -3.29 0.93
N VAL A 105 5.26 -3.42 1.70
CA VAL A 105 4.03 -4.07 1.25
C VAL A 105 3.42 -3.29 0.08
N PRO A 106 3.31 -3.93 -1.10
CA PRO A 106 2.67 -3.26 -2.24
C PRO A 106 1.15 -3.26 -2.07
N PRO A 107 0.43 -2.44 -2.87
CA PRO A 107 -1.02 -2.36 -2.75
C PRO A 107 -1.77 -3.54 -3.39
N LEU A 108 -1.04 -4.42 -4.07
CA LEU A 108 -1.61 -5.59 -4.75
C LEU A 108 -0.54 -6.65 -4.95
N GLY A 109 -0.93 -7.83 -5.43
CA GLY A 109 0.03 -8.90 -5.71
C GLY A 109 0.48 -9.65 -4.48
N HIS A 110 -0.36 -9.79 -3.48
CA HIS A 110 -0.03 -10.46 -2.21
C HIS A 110 -0.10 -11.97 -2.33
N THR A 111 0.66 -12.66 -1.47
CA THR A 111 0.69 -14.13 -1.42
C THR A 111 -0.68 -14.69 -1.09
N THR A 112 -1.35 -14.10 -0.11
CA THR A 112 -2.70 -14.51 0.29
C THR A 112 -3.68 -13.39 -0.06
N LYS A 113 -4.82 -13.75 -0.62
CA LYS A 113 -5.84 -12.76 -0.95
C LYS A 113 -6.43 -12.17 0.31
N MET A 114 -6.51 -10.85 0.36
CA MET A 114 -7.07 -10.10 1.49
C MET A 114 -8.18 -9.18 1.00
N LYS A 115 -9.05 -8.80 1.93
CA LYS A 115 -9.96 -7.69 1.70
C LYS A 115 -9.14 -6.40 1.78
N ILE A 116 -9.40 -5.47 0.88
CA ILE A 116 -8.63 -4.24 0.75
C ILE A 116 -9.57 -3.04 0.76
N LEU A 117 -9.28 -2.07 1.62
CA LEU A 117 -9.93 -0.76 1.58
C LEU A 117 -8.96 0.25 0.98
N ILE A 118 -9.46 1.16 0.19
CA ILE A 118 -8.65 2.25 -0.37
C ILE A 118 -9.23 3.60 0.05
N ASP A 119 -8.35 4.45 0.56
CA ASP A 119 -8.68 5.80 1.02
C ASP A 119 -9.22 6.62 -0.16
N GLU A 120 -10.46 7.06 -0.04
CA GLU A 120 -11.09 7.86 -1.10
C GLU A 120 -10.44 9.21 -1.31
N THR A 121 -9.54 9.64 -0.42
CA THR A 121 -8.73 10.85 -0.59
C THR A 121 -7.92 10.80 -1.89
N PHE A 122 -7.51 9.60 -2.33
CA PHE A 122 -6.74 9.45 -3.56
C PHE A 122 -7.49 9.89 -4.82
N LYS A 123 -8.80 9.99 -4.75
CA LYS A 123 -9.66 10.37 -5.87
C LYS A 123 -9.30 11.73 -6.47
N LYS A 124 -8.75 12.63 -5.65
CA LYS A 124 -8.38 13.98 -6.11
C LYS A 124 -7.05 14.05 -6.87
N PHE A 125 -6.30 12.94 -6.93
CA PHE A 125 -5.00 12.90 -7.61
C PHE A 125 -5.06 12.10 -8.90
N ASP A 126 -4.35 12.59 -9.93
CA ASP A 126 -4.24 11.88 -11.21
C ASP A 126 -3.24 10.73 -11.14
N GLU A 127 -2.29 10.82 -10.22
CA GLU A 127 -1.25 9.80 -10.05
C GLU A 127 -0.92 9.66 -8.57
N ILE A 128 -0.72 8.41 -8.14
CA ILE A 128 -0.30 8.09 -6.79
C ILE A 128 0.86 7.10 -6.85
N TRP A 129 1.63 7.01 -5.78
CA TRP A 129 2.85 6.21 -5.73
C TRP A 129 2.80 5.22 -4.58
N ALA A 130 3.12 3.96 -4.86
CA ALA A 130 3.04 2.88 -3.88
C ALA A 130 4.33 2.08 -3.81
N ALA A 131 4.54 1.39 -2.69
CA ALA A 131 5.70 0.53 -2.51
C ALA A 131 5.64 -0.66 -3.47
N ALA A 132 6.81 -1.07 -3.95
CA ALA A 132 6.98 -2.14 -4.92
C ALA A 132 7.72 -3.36 -4.33
N GLY A 133 7.39 -3.71 -3.09
CA GLY A 133 7.98 -4.87 -2.43
C GLY A 133 9.14 -4.53 -1.49
N HIS A 134 9.63 -3.32 -1.50
CA HIS A 134 10.72 -2.85 -0.65
C HIS A 134 10.57 -1.35 -0.45
N PRO A 135 10.91 -0.80 0.74
CA PRO A 135 10.71 0.63 1.01
C PRO A 135 11.39 1.60 0.04
N HIS A 136 12.48 1.19 -0.59
CA HIS A 136 13.21 2.04 -1.52
C HIS A 136 12.81 1.85 -2.98
N PHE A 137 11.79 1.08 -3.25
CA PHE A 137 11.26 0.84 -4.60
C PHE A 137 9.79 1.18 -4.63
N VAL A 138 9.40 2.01 -5.58
CA VAL A 138 8.03 2.49 -5.72
C VAL A 138 7.60 2.45 -7.18
N PHE A 139 6.30 2.50 -7.40
CA PHE A 139 5.76 2.58 -8.75
C PHE A 139 4.58 3.55 -8.80
N PRO A 140 4.38 4.22 -9.92
CA PRO A 140 3.23 5.10 -10.10
C PRO A 140 2.00 4.28 -10.48
N THR A 141 0.85 4.68 -9.96
CA THR A 141 -0.41 4.05 -10.29
C THR A 141 -1.52 5.10 -10.18
N THR A 142 -2.76 4.69 -10.29
CA THR A 142 -3.91 5.57 -10.12
C THR A 142 -4.92 4.93 -9.17
N TYR A 143 -5.77 5.77 -8.61
CA TYR A 143 -6.86 5.33 -7.77
C TYR A 143 -7.71 4.27 -8.50
N GLU A 144 -8.07 4.55 -9.76
CA GLU A 144 -8.89 3.64 -10.57
C GLU A 144 -8.17 2.33 -10.89
N GLU A 145 -6.87 2.41 -11.19
CA GLU A 145 -6.07 1.21 -11.48
C GLU A 145 -6.03 0.28 -10.26
N LEU A 146 -5.78 0.83 -9.07
CA LEU A 146 -5.73 0.02 -7.86
C LEU A 146 -7.07 -0.63 -7.56
N ILE A 147 -8.17 0.09 -7.73
CA ILE A 147 -9.50 -0.48 -7.54
C ILE A 147 -9.74 -1.63 -8.52
N ARG A 148 -9.44 -1.40 -9.79
CA ARG A 148 -9.68 -2.39 -10.85
C ARG A 148 -8.82 -3.64 -10.68
N LEU A 149 -7.55 -3.48 -10.35
CA LEU A 149 -6.61 -4.61 -10.28
C LEU A 149 -6.62 -5.35 -8.95
N SER A 150 -6.89 -4.66 -7.85
CA SER A 150 -6.84 -5.28 -6.51
C SER A 150 -8.20 -5.61 -5.93
N GLY A 151 -9.27 -5.05 -6.50
CA GLY A 151 -10.59 -5.19 -5.90
C GLY A 151 -10.78 -4.31 -4.66
N ALA A 152 -9.91 -3.34 -4.44
CA ALA A 152 -10.01 -2.45 -3.29
C ALA A 152 -11.33 -1.70 -3.27
N ILE A 153 -11.89 -1.53 -2.09
CA ILE A 153 -13.17 -0.86 -1.88
C ILE A 153 -12.93 0.57 -1.41
N PRO A 154 -13.35 1.59 -2.17
CA PRO A 154 -13.21 2.98 -1.74
C PRO A 154 -13.92 3.23 -0.42
N THR A 155 -13.22 3.81 0.54
CA THR A 155 -13.72 3.97 1.90
C THR A 155 -13.14 5.23 2.54
N ASP A 156 -13.92 5.90 3.35
CA ASP A 156 -13.41 6.95 4.22
C ASP A 156 -12.73 6.24 5.40
N VAL A 157 -11.40 6.28 5.43
CA VAL A 157 -10.60 5.66 6.50
C VAL A 157 -9.79 6.69 7.27
N ALA A 158 -9.94 7.97 6.95
CA ALA A 158 -9.12 9.01 7.53
C ALA A 158 -9.56 9.40 8.93
N LEU A 159 -8.59 9.46 9.85
CA LEU A 159 -8.81 9.97 11.19
C LEU A 159 -8.93 11.50 11.10
N LYS A 160 -10.04 12.01 11.57
CA LYS A 160 -10.30 13.46 11.62
C LYS A 160 -10.08 13.93 13.03
N GLY A 161 -9.22 14.94 13.14
CA GLY A 161 -8.86 15.34 14.43
C GLY A 161 -8.85 16.70 14.81
#